data_e6d48deb97aae5cf2b1755a24cb0aaa3
#
_entry.id   e6d48deb97aae5cf2b1755a24cb0aaa3
#
_cell.length_a   1.000
_cell.length_b   1.000
_cell.length_c   1.000
_cell.angle_alpha   90.00
_cell.angle_beta   90.00
_cell.angle_gamma   90.00
#
_symmetry.space_group_name_H-M   'P 1'
#
loop_
_entity.id
_entity.type
_entity.pdbx_description
1 polymer ?
#
loop_
_entity_poly.entity_id
_entity_poly.type
_entity_poly.pdbx_seq_one_letter_code
_entity_poly.pdbx_strand_id
1 'polypeptide(L)'
;MTAQFSIREADPQIVARLAHDLGLPRFIATTLVARGITTVRAAKRFLNPSLDRDWRDPYIIPGLSEAADALEAAIRRGDHILDLDGISATTVMTRGLREFGARVTPFIPRRFEEGYAITPAAIERLSRVKPDFLVTVDCGIACKAEVRLLQERGIEVAVTDHHEPSDLVPEGVPV
;
A
#
# COMPACT_ATOMS: atom_id res chain seq x y z
N MET A 1 -25.85 -2.46 -19.19
CA MET A 1 -26.09 -2.47 -17.72
C MET A 1 -26.22 -1.03 -17.26
N THR A 2 -27.36 -0.64 -16.69
CA THR A 2 -27.53 0.67 -16.06
C THR A 2 -26.84 0.64 -14.69
N ALA A 3 -25.88 1.53 -14.46
CA ALA A 3 -25.25 1.67 -13.15
C ALA A 3 -26.30 2.14 -12.13
N GLN A 4 -26.44 1.41 -11.03
CA GLN A 4 -27.33 1.77 -9.93
C GLN A 4 -26.47 2.41 -8.83
N PHE A 5 -26.75 3.68 -8.52
CA PHE A 5 -26.12 4.39 -7.43
C PHE A 5 -26.93 4.21 -6.16
N SER A 6 -26.27 3.89 -5.04
CA SER A 6 -26.88 3.95 -3.72
C SER A 6 -26.13 4.97 -2.86
N ILE A 7 -26.87 5.78 -2.14
CA ILE A 7 -26.32 6.75 -1.18
C ILE A 7 -26.51 6.15 0.22
N ARG A 8 -25.42 6.10 1.00
CA ARG A 8 -25.53 5.66 2.40
C ARG A 8 -26.34 6.67 3.19
N GLU A 9 -27.38 6.19 3.85
CA GLU A 9 -28.19 7.01 4.72
C GLU A 9 -27.42 7.41 5.97
N ALA A 10 -27.63 8.63 6.43
CA ALA A 10 -27.07 9.17 7.64
C ALA A 10 -28.22 9.53 8.61
N ASP A 11 -28.15 9.08 9.84
CA ASP A 11 -29.17 9.38 10.87
C ASP A 11 -29.24 10.91 11.07
N PRO A 12 -30.42 11.54 10.79
CA PRO A 12 -30.57 12.98 10.86
C PRO A 12 -30.34 13.57 12.26
N GLN A 13 -30.62 12.80 13.33
CA GLN A 13 -30.44 13.25 14.71
C GLN A 13 -28.95 13.28 15.08
N ILE A 14 -28.21 12.26 14.67
CA ILE A 14 -26.74 12.21 14.86
C ILE A 14 -26.09 13.32 14.05
N VAL A 15 -26.52 13.54 12.80
CA VAL A 15 -26.02 14.62 11.94
C VAL A 15 -26.25 15.99 12.60
N ALA A 16 -27.47 16.26 13.10
CA ALA A 16 -27.78 17.53 13.75
C ALA A 16 -26.92 17.75 15.00
N ARG A 17 -26.75 16.72 15.83
CA ARG A 17 -25.90 16.78 17.02
C ARG A 17 -24.45 17.06 16.67
N LEU A 18 -23.86 16.31 15.74
CA LEU A 18 -22.45 16.52 15.35
C LEU A 18 -22.24 17.90 14.72
N ALA A 19 -23.17 18.37 13.88
CA ALA A 19 -23.10 19.70 13.30
C ALA A 19 -23.12 20.78 14.37
N HIS A 20 -24.02 20.68 15.34
CA HIS A 20 -24.12 21.62 16.45
C HIS A 20 -22.89 21.59 17.36
N ASP A 21 -22.52 20.42 17.88
CA ASP A 21 -21.49 20.26 18.93
C ASP A 21 -20.06 20.57 18.41
N LEU A 22 -19.86 20.46 17.09
CA LEU A 22 -18.57 20.71 16.45
C LEU A 22 -18.53 22.00 15.62
N GLY A 23 -19.66 22.71 15.51
CA GLY A 23 -19.76 23.89 14.66
C GLY A 23 -19.52 23.59 13.16
N LEU A 24 -19.90 22.38 12.72
CA LEU A 24 -19.66 21.94 11.35
C LEU A 24 -20.85 22.23 10.43
N PRO A 25 -20.58 22.53 9.15
CA PRO A 25 -21.62 22.52 8.13
C PRO A 25 -22.33 21.14 8.09
N ARG A 26 -23.66 21.18 7.92
CA ARG A 26 -24.50 19.96 7.95
C ARG A 26 -24.03 18.88 6.98
N PHE A 27 -23.57 19.24 5.78
CA PHE A 27 -23.09 18.28 4.79
C PHE A 27 -21.82 17.55 5.23
N ILE A 28 -20.92 18.22 5.99
CA ILE A 28 -19.74 17.58 6.58
C ILE A 28 -20.17 16.56 7.64
N ALA A 29 -21.09 16.97 8.54
CA ALA A 29 -21.62 16.06 9.55
C ALA A 29 -22.33 14.85 8.91
N THR A 30 -23.11 15.06 7.84
CA THR A 30 -23.76 13.98 7.07
C THR A 30 -22.72 13.00 6.52
N THR A 31 -21.64 13.51 5.93
CA THR A 31 -20.56 12.67 5.38
C THR A 31 -19.89 11.85 6.48
N LEU A 32 -19.60 12.43 7.63
CA LEU A 32 -19.02 11.73 8.78
C LEU A 32 -19.93 10.59 9.25
N VAL A 33 -21.23 10.87 9.44
CA VAL A 33 -22.21 9.88 9.89
C VAL A 33 -22.37 8.74 8.86
N ALA A 34 -22.47 9.06 7.57
CA ALA A 34 -22.53 8.07 6.50
C ALA A 34 -21.29 7.15 6.44
N ARG A 35 -20.14 7.60 6.98
CA ARG A 35 -18.92 6.84 7.15
C ARG A 35 -18.81 6.11 8.50
N GLY A 36 -19.86 6.12 9.31
CA GLY A 36 -19.88 5.46 10.61
C GLY A 36 -19.25 6.27 11.75
N ILE A 37 -18.89 7.53 11.52
CA ILE A 37 -18.34 8.42 12.56
C ILE A 37 -19.51 9.12 13.24
N THR A 38 -20.02 8.53 14.31
CA THR A 38 -21.29 8.91 14.94
C THR A 38 -21.16 9.63 16.30
N THR A 39 -19.93 9.79 16.81
CA THR A 39 -19.68 10.45 18.08
C THR A 39 -18.80 11.69 17.91
N VAL A 40 -19.02 12.69 18.78
CA VAL A 40 -18.20 13.92 18.82
C VAL A 40 -16.70 13.61 18.99
N ARG A 41 -16.38 12.64 19.86
CA ARG A 41 -15.00 12.21 20.10
C ARG A 41 -14.35 11.63 18.83
N ALA A 42 -15.05 10.73 18.14
CA ALA A 42 -14.54 10.12 16.92
C ALA A 42 -14.39 11.17 15.79
N ALA A 43 -15.37 12.06 15.66
CA ALA A 43 -15.33 13.15 14.68
C ALA A 43 -14.17 14.13 14.94
N LYS A 44 -13.95 14.54 16.18
CA LYS A 44 -12.79 15.38 16.56
C LYS A 44 -11.47 14.71 16.24
N ARG A 45 -11.36 13.41 16.52
CA ARG A 45 -10.15 12.64 16.24
C ARG A 45 -9.89 12.53 14.73
N PHE A 46 -10.94 12.26 13.95
CA PHE A 46 -10.85 12.14 12.49
C PHE A 46 -10.48 13.47 11.81
N LEU A 47 -11.09 14.59 12.28
CA LEU A 47 -10.86 15.92 11.70
C LEU A 47 -9.52 16.55 12.12
N ASN A 48 -8.96 16.14 13.24
CA ASN A 48 -7.69 16.64 13.76
C ASN A 48 -6.73 15.48 14.03
N PRO A 49 -6.18 14.84 12.97
CA PRO A 49 -5.22 13.75 13.15
C PRO A 49 -3.93 14.25 13.81
N SER A 50 -3.33 13.38 14.61
CA SER A 50 -2.06 13.65 15.31
C SER A 50 -1.17 12.42 15.23
N LEU A 51 0.07 12.58 14.81
CA LEU A 51 1.03 11.47 14.77
C LEU A 51 1.22 10.86 16.15
N ASP A 52 1.39 11.67 17.19
CA ASP A 52 1.63 11.19 18.56
C ASP A 52 0.48 10.34 19.12
N ARG A 53 -0.77 10.67 18.73
CA ARG A 53 -1.96 10.01 19.22
C ARG A 53 -2.44 8.89 18.31
N ASP A 54 -2.30 9.05 17.00
CA ASP A 54 -2.98 8.23 15.99
C ASP A 54 -2.01 7.29 15.25
N TRP A 55 -0.70 7.45 15.47
CA TRP A 55 0.30 6.51 14.98
C TRP A 55 0.07 5.15 15.64
N ARG A 56 -0.14 4.14 14.82
CA ARG A 56 -0.36 2.76 15.27
C ARG A 56 0.90 1.95 15.04
N ASP A 57 1.02 0.85 15.77
CA ASP A 57 2.03 -0.15 15.50
C ASP A 57 1.88 -0.64 14.05
N PRO A 58 2.89 -0.50 13.19
CA PRO A 58 2.80 -0.97 11.81
C PRO A 58 2.61 -2.48 11.69
N TYR A 59 3.04 -3.27 12.66
CA TYR A 59 2.87 -4.73 12.67
C TYR A 59 1.43 -5.21 12.83
N ILE A 60 0.46 -4.30 12.99
CA ILE A 60 -0.96 -4.65 12.84
C ILE A 60 -1.38 -4.85 11.36
N ILE A 61 -0.55 -4.45 10.41
CA ILE A 61 -0.78 -4.66 8.98
C ILE A 61 -0.49 -6.14 8.69
N PRO A 62 -1.46 -6.88 8.11
CA PRO A 62 -1.23 -8.27 7.72
C PRO A 62 0.00 -8.41 6.81
N GLY A 63 0.78 -9.47 7.00
CA GLY A 63 1.96 -9.76 6.17
C GLY A 63 3.18 -8.86 6.40
N LEU A 64 3.08 -7.77 7.19
CA LEU A 64 4.20 -6.84 7.36
C LEU A 64 5.39 -7.45 8.08
N SER A 65 5.14 -8.32 9.07
CA SER A 65 6.22 -9.02 9.79
C SER A 65 7.00 -9.90 8.83
N GLU A 66 6.29 -10.70 8.04
CA GLU A 66 6.86 -11.61 7.06
C GLU A 66 7.65 -10.86 5.98
N ALA A 67 7.13 -9.72 5.53
CA ALA A 67 7.83 -8.87 4.55
C ALA A 67 9.11 -8.26 5.13
N ALA A 68 9.06 -7.80 6.39
CA ALA A 68 10.21 -7.24 7.08
C ALA A 68 11.30 -8.31 7.31
N ASP A 69 10.90 -9.51 7.75
CA ASP A 69 11.81 -10.64 7.96
C ASP A 69 12.47 -11.08 6.65
N ALA A 70 11.72 -11.14 5.55
CA ALA A 70 12.24 -11.48 4.23
C ALA A 70 13.27 -10.44 3.74
N LEU A 71 12.96 -9.14 3.90
CA LEU A 71 13.89 -8.06 3.56
C LEU A 71 15.15 -8.09 4.43
N GLU A 72 15.01 -8.29 5.74
CA GLU A 72 16.16 -8.42 6.65
C GLU A 72 17.05 -9.59 6.26
N ALA A 73 16.46 -10.74 5.92
CA ALA A 73 17.20 -11.92 5.47
C ALA A 73 17.96 -11.64 4.16
N ALA A 74 17.32 -10.96 3.19
CA ALA A 74 17.94 -10.57 1.92
C ALA A 74 19.13 -9.61 2.17
N ILE A 75 18.99 -8.62 3.07
CA ILE A 75 20.07 -7.70 3.44
C ILE A 75 21.24 -8.46 4.05
N ARG A 76 20.96 -9.39 4.98
CA ARG A 76 22.02 -10.22 5.63
C ARG A 76 22.76 -11.12 4.66
N ARG A 77 22.09 -11.61 3.61
CA ARG A 77 22.74 -12.39 2.54
C ARG A 77 23.58 -11.52 1.59
N GLY A 78 23.40 -10.21 1.61
CA GLY A 78 24.01 -9.28 0.67
C GLY A 78 23.33 -9.25 -0.69
N ASP A 79 22.07 -9.65 -0.75
CA ASP A 79 21.28 -9.73 -1.97
C ASP A 79 21.13 -8.37 -2.64
N HIS A 80 20.99 -8.39 -3.97
CA HIS A 80 20.64 -7.20 -4.73
C HIS A 80 19.13 -7.00 -4.74
N ILE A 81 18.67 -6.03 -3.97
CA ILE A 81 17.25 -5.68 -3.84
C ILE A 81 16.85 -4.69 -4.94
N LEU A 82 15.77 -4.97 -5.63
CA LEU A 82 15.11 -4.04 -6.54
C LEU A 82 13.86 -3.47 -5.86
N ASP A 83 13.76 -2.16 -5.81
CA ASP A 83 12.64 -1.43 -5.21
C ASP A 83 11.78 -0.85 -6.34
N LEU A 84 10.56 -1.40 -6.51
CA LEU A 84 9.68 -1.11 -7.65
C LEU A 84 8.45 -0.35 -7.21
N ASP A 85 8.35 0.92 -7.63
CA ASP A 85 7.13 1.73 -7.55
C ASP A 85 7.28 3.11 -8.20
N GLY A 86 6.34 4.00 -7.85
CA GLY A 86 6.37 5.44 -8.14
C GLY A 86 7.45 6.20 -7.37
N ILE A 87 7.72 7.42 -7.79
CA ILE A 87 8.90 8.21 -7.40
C ILE A 87 9.03 8.40 -5.87
N SER A 88 7.93 8.71 -5.19
CA SER A 88 7.97 9.05 -3.76
C SER A 88 8.24 7.83 -2.89
N ALA A 89 7.50 6.75 -3.11
CA ALA A 89 7.60 5.53 -2.32
C ALA A 89 8.96 4.85 -2.53
N THR A 90 9.41 4.71 -3.79
CA THR A 90 10.76 4.22 -4.12
C THR A 90 11.85 5.09 -3.49
N THR A 91 11.67 6.41 -3.43
CA THR A 91 12.67 7.26 -2.76
C THR A 91 12.76 6.94 -1.26
N VAL A 92 11.64 6.79 -0.57
CA VAL A 92 11.60 6.49 0.87
C VAL A 92 12.17 5.10 1.14
N MET A 93 11.70 4.08 0.42
CA MET A 93 12.13 2.69 0.59
C MET A 93 13.61 2.51 0.28
N THR A 94 14.07 2.98 -0.88
CA THR A 94 15.49 2.91 -1.28
C THR A 94 16.40 3.59 -0.26
N ARG A 95 16.03 4.78 0.25
CA ARG A 95 16.83 5.47 1.26
C ARG A 95 16.84 4.70 2.58
N GLY A 96 15.68 4.25 3.05
CA GLY A 96 15.57 3.45 4.26
C GLY A 96 16.40 2.18 4.19
N LEU A 97 16.26 1.39 3.13
CA LEU A 97 17.02 0.15 2.96
C LEU A 97 18.53 0.38 2.92
N ARG A 98 19.00 1.48 2.31
CA ARG A 98 20.42 1.84 2.31
C ARG A 98 20.97 2.16 3.69
N GLU A 99 20.19 2.80 4.57
CA GLU A 99 20.58 3.04 5.97
C GLU A 99 20.78 1.72 6.74
N PHE A 100 20.07 0.64 6.35
CA PHE A 100 20.29 -0.71 6.87
C PHE A 100 21.38 -1.48 6.16
N GLY A 101 22.13 -0.86 5.26
CA GLY A 101 23.26 -1.48 4.55
C GLY A 101 22.86 -2.30 3.32
N ALA A 102 21.63 -2.19 2.84
CA ALA A 102 21.16 -2.92 1.67
C ALA A 102 21.82 -2.45 0.38
N ARG A 103 22.12 -3.39 -0.51
CA ARG A 103 22.43 -3.13 -1.92
C ARG A 103 21.12 -3.00 -2.69
N VAL A 104 20.59 -1.78 -2.85
CA VAL A 104 19.28 -1.52 -3.45
C VAL A 104 19.37 -0.62 -4.68
N THR A 105 18.61 -1.00 -5.72
CA THR A 105 18.43 -0.24 -6.96
C THR A 105 16.96 0.14 -7.10
N PRO A 106 16.64 1.44 -7.23
CA PRO A 106 15.28 1.87 -7.55
C PRO A 106 14.89 1.50 -8.98
N PHE A 107 13.67 1.02 -9.15
CA PHE A 107 13.12 0.67 -10.44
C PHE A 107 11.74 1.32 -10.63
N ILE A 108 11.68 2.30 -11.50
CA ILE A 108 10.44 2.98 -11.85
C ILE A 108 10.00 2.49 -13.24
N PRO A 109 8.82 1.84 -13.35
CA PRO A 109 8.28 1.43 -14.65
C PRO A 109 8.06 2.63 -15.58
N ARG A 110 8.37 2.45 -16.83
CA ARG A 110 8.10 3.44 -17.89
C ARG A 110 6.64 3.33 -18.31
N ARG A 111 5.79 4.10 -17.67
CA ARG A 111 4.32 3.95 -17.76
C ARG A 111 3.78 3.88 -19.19
N PHE A 112 4.35 4.64 -20.13
CA PHE A 112 3.90 4.65 -21.53
C PHE A 112 4.43 3.47 -22.35
N GLU A 113 5.55 2.87 -21.95
CA GLU A 113 6.20 1.77 -22.69
C GLU A 113 5.91 0.41 -22.04
N GLU A 114 5.90 0.37 -20.70
CA GLU A 114 5.84 -0.85 -19.90
C GLU A 114 4.52 -1.03 -19.17
N GLY A 115 3.70 0.02 -19.04
CA GLY A 115 2.45 -0.01 -18.28
C GLY A 115 2.63 0.34 -16.80
N TYR A 116 1.67 -0.08 -15.97
CA TYR A 116 1.64 0.15 -14.53
C TYR A 116 1.92 -1.14 -13.78
N ALA A 117 2.56 -1.04 -12.62
CA ALA A 117 2.94 -2.15 -11.74
C ALA A 117 3.92 -3.14 -12.38
N ILE A 118 3.85 -4.41 -11.98
CA ILE A 118 4.68 -5.50 -12.53
C ILE A 118 4.04 -5.99 -13.82
N THR A 119 4.60 -5.63 -14.95
CA THR A 119 4.15 -6.11 -16.27
C THR A 119 5.20 -7.01 -16.91
N PRO A 120 4.85 -7.84 -17.90
CA PRO A 120 5.84 -8.62 -18.64
C PRO A 120 6.97 -7.77 -19.23
N ALA A 121 6.66 -6.59 -19.74
CA ALA A 121 7.66 -5.67 -20.27
C ALA A 121 8.60 -5.13 -19.17
N ALA A 122 8.04 -4.79 -18.00
CA ALA A 122 8.83 -4.40 -16.83
C ALA A 122 9.73 -5.56 -16.36
N ILE A 123 9.20 -6.81 -16.32
CA ILE A 123 9.98 -8.00 -15.96
C ILE A 123 11.18 -8.22 -16.89
N GLU A 124 11.02 -8.05 -18.18
CA GLU A 124 12.14 -8.17 -19.14
C GLU A 124 13.23 -7.11 -18.87
N ARG A 125 12.85 -5.90 -18.50
CA ARG A 125 13.83 -4.85 -18.17
C ARG A 125 14.48 -5.09 -16.81
N LEU A 126 13.70 -5.43 -15.77
CA LEU A 126 14.26 -5.68 -14.44
C LEU A 126 15.18 -6.91 -14.40
N SER A 127 14.90 -7.93 -15.22
CA SER A 127 15.75 -9.12 -15.32
C SER A 127 17.17 -8.81 -15.82
N ARG A 128 17.36 -7.70 -16.56
CA ARG A 128 18.69 -7.25 -16.97
C ARG A 128 19.54 -6.73 -15.81
N VAL A 129 18.89 -6.29 -14.74
CA VAL A 129 19.54 -5.82 -13.52
C VAL A 129 19.99 -7.00 -12.66
N LYS A 130 19.40 -8.20 -12.88
CA LYS A 130 19.66 -9.45 -12.15
C LYS A 130 19.48 -9.23 -10.63
N PRO A 131 18.31 -8.83 -10.17
CA PRO A 131 18.05 -8.74 -8.75
C PRO A 131 17.91 -10.13 -8.15
N ASP A 132 18.25 -10.26 -6.88
CA ASP A 132 17.99 -11.45 -6.07
C ASP A 132 16.64 -11.34 -5.37
N PHE A 133 16.23 -10.11 -5.05
CA PHE A 133 15.00 -9.79 -4.35
C PHE A 133 14.27 -8.59 -4.98
N LEU A 134 12.96 -8.66 -5.10
CA LEU A 134 12.09 -7.55 -5.51
C LEU A 134 11.18 -7.17 -4.35
N VAL A 135 11.18 -5.91 -3.94
CA VAL A 135 10.11 -5.33 -3.12
C VAL A 135 9.27 -4.40 -3.98
N THR A 136 7.95 -4.57 -3.93
CA THR A 136 7.04 -3.61 -4.55
C THR A 136 6.43 -2.70 -3.50
N VAL A 137 6.15 -1.47 -3.85
CA VAL A 137 5.51 -0.49 -2.97
C VAL A 137 4.37 0.18 -3.73
N ASP A 138 3.18 0.23 -3.13
CA ASP A 138 1.97 0.81 -3.73
C ASP A 138 1.49 0.09 -5.02
N CYS A 139 1.95 -1.14 -5.24
CA CYS A 139 1.52 -1.95 -6.37
C CYS A 139 1.83 -3.45 -6.13
N GLY A 140 1.20 -4.31 -6.92
CA GLY A 140 1.55 -5.73 -6.97
C GLY A 140 0.50 -6.67 -6.38
N ILE A 141 -0.46 -6.20 -5.60
CA ILE A 141 -1.48 -7.05 -4.96
C ILE A 141 -2.35 -7.82 -5.97
N ALA A 142 -2.44 -7.35 -7.20
CA ALA A 142 -3.17 -8.00 -8.29
C ALA A 142 -2.26 -8.64 -9.36
N CYS A 143 -0.96 -8.86 -9.04
CA CYS A 143 0.05 -9.32 -9.99
C CYS A 143 0.46 -10.80 -9.76
N LYS A 144 -0.52 -11.68 -9.50
CA LYS A 144 -0.28 -13.12 -9.20
C LYS A 144 0.57 -13.83 -10.25
N ALA A 145 0.26 -13.62 -11.55
CA ALA A 145 0.97 -14.26 -12.64
C ALA A 145 2.39 -13.73 -12.79
N GLU A 146 2.57 -12.43 -12.67
CA GLU A 146 3.85 -11.75 -12.79
C GLU A 146 4.79 -12.10 -11.62
N VAL A 147 4.26 -12.13 -10.39
CA VAL A 147 5.02 -12.55 -9.20
C VAL A 147 5.47 -14.01 -9.35
N ARG A 148 4.59 -14.89 -9.80
CA ARG A 148 4.95 -16.28 -10.09
C ARG A 148 6.08 -16.39 -11.12
N LEU A 149 6.01 -15.60 -12.20
CA LEU A 149 7.06 -15.57 -13.22
C LEU A 149 8.41 -15.11 -12.65
N LEU A 150 8.42 -14.16 -11.71
CA LEU A 150 9.63 -13.73 -11.01
C LEU A 150 10.19 -14.83 -10.13
N GLN A 151 9.34 -15.52 -9.36
CA GLN A 151 9.74 -16.67 -8.53
C GLN A 151 10.34 -17.81 -9.39
N GLU A 152 9.75 -18.11 -10.55
CA GLU A 152 10.27 -19.09 -11.50
C GLU A 152 11.66 -18.70 -12.07
N ARG A 153 11.98 -17.41 -12.06
CA ARG A 153 13.32 -16.88 -12.41
C ARG A 153 14.30 -16.82 -11.22
N GLY A 154 13.88 -17.32 -10.05
CA GLY A 154 14.71 -17.34 -8.84
C GLY A 154 14.78 -16.00 -8.11
N ILE A 155 13.86 -15.07 -8.39
CA ILE A 155 13.79 -13.77 -7.70
C ILE A 155 12.80 -13.90 -6.54
N GLU A 156 13.26 -13.64 -5.32
CA GLU A 156 12.36 -13.53 -4.16
C GLU A 156 11.54 -12.24 -4.26
N VAL A 157 10.28 -12.27 -3.80
CA VAL A 157 9.37 -11.12 -3.92
C VAL A 157 8.68 -10.85 -2.58
N ALA A 158 8.59 -9.58 -2.20
CA ALA A 158 7.67 -9.09 -1.19
C ALA A 158 6.79 -8.00 -1.79
N VAL A 159 5.48 -8.12 -1.61
CA VAL A 159 4.52 -7.14 -2.11
C VAL A 159 4.02 -6.29 -0.96
N THR A 160 4.22 -4.97 -1.04
CA THR A 160 3.59 -4.01 -0.13
C THR A 160 2.65 -3.12 -0.93
N ASP A 161 1.36 -3.23 -0.64
CA ASP A 161 0.32 -2.56 -1.41
C ASP A 161 -0.84 -2.16 -0.48
N HIS A 162 -1.66 -1.22 -0.91
CA HIS A 162 -2.86 -0.78 -0.17
C HIS A 162 -4.12 -0.80 -1.03
N HIS A 163 -4.03 -1.31 -2.24
CA HIS A 163 -5.19 -1.48 -3.11
C HIS A 163 -6.09 -2.63 -2.63
N GLU A 164 -7.34 -2.64 -3.09
CA GLU A 164 -8.30 -3.69 -2.77
C GLU A 164 -7.82 -5.04 -3.32
N PRO A 165 -7.72 -6.08 -2.48
CA PRO A 165 -7.34 -7.40 -2.92
C PRO A 165 -8.42 -8.02 -3.83
N SER A 166 -8.00 -8.83 -4.77
CA SER A 166 -8.85 -9.59 -5.69
C SER A 166 -8.44 -11.06 -5.70
N ASP A 167 -9.04 -11.87 -6.56
CA ASP A 167 -8.61 -13.27 -6.77
C ASP A 167 -7.19 -13.40 -7.39
N LEU A 168 -6.57 -12.26 -7.71
CA LEU A 168 -5.22 -12.18 -8.31
C LEU A 168 -4.13 -11.86 -7.28
N VAL A 169 -4.40 -12.00 -5.99
CA VAL A 169 -3.38 -11.84 -4.94
C VAL A 169 -2.26 -12.87 -5.13
N PRO A 170 -0.99 -12.44 -5.11
CA PRO A 170 0.15 -13.34 -5.20
C PRO A 170 0.17 -14.38 -4.08
N GLU A 171 0.68 -15.58 -4.38
CA GLU A 171 0.79 -16.69 -3.44
C GLU A 171 2.26 -17.01 -3.15
N GLY A 172 2.55 -17.49 -1.94
CA GLY A 172 3.89 -17.92 -1.55
C GLY A 172 4.92 -16.80 -1.37
N VAL A 173 4.45 -15.58 -1.23
CA VAL A 173 5.25 -14.38 -0.92
C VAL A 173 4.56 -13.57 0.17
N PRO A 174 5.28 -12.76 0.95
CA PRO A 174 4.66 -11.76 1.82
C PRO A 174 3.84 -10.74 1.02
N VAL A 175 2.59 -10.50 1.44
CA VAL A 175 1.66 -9.52 0.81
C VAL A 175 0.96 -8.72 1.89
#